data_a64ae883d9d921167a7b85912dceef5c
#
_entry.id   a64ae883d9d921167a7b85912dceef5c
#
_cell.length_a   1.000
_cell.length_b   1.000
_cell.length_c   1.000
_cell.angle_alpha   90.00
_cell.angle_beta   90.00
_cell.angle_gamma   90.00
#
_symmetry.space_group_name_H-M   'P 1'
#
loop_
_entity.id
_entity.type
_entity.pdbx_description
1 polymer ?
#
loop_
_entity_poly.entity_id
_entity_poly.type
_entity_poly.pdbx_seq_one_letter_code
_entity_poly.pdbx_strand_id
1 'polypeptide(L)'
;MDSYLASVVIFLALLALVSGWMIVAYNRLVRLRNRVDAAWAEVDVQLSKRHDLVPNLVAVVRGYAAHERQTLDEVVEARGAAIAARGPQDQAHAENMLTGALGRLFAQAEAYPELKADQNFEELQARLETIENTLAMARQAYNLSVQGYANLTQTIPTNFVAWFDGFEPREFLSAEEGDRAVPHVELPPAAAPSS
;
A
#
# COMPACT_ATOMS: atom_id res chain seq x y z
N MET A 1 43.30 31.21 34.52
CA MET A 1 42.84 31.73 33.20
C MET A 1 42.75 30.60 32.18
N ASP A 2 43.71 29.69 32.15
CA ASP A 2 43.80 28.57 31.21
C ASP A 2 42.66 27.53 31.36
N SER A 3 42.19 27.24 32.57
CA SER A 3 41.07 26.31 32.82
C SER A 3 39.71 26.84 32.30
N TYR A 4 39.47 28.15 32.36
CA TYR A 4 38.27 28.78 31.76
C TYR A 4 38.30 28.73 30.23
N LEU A 5 39.45 29.00 29.63
CA LEU A 5 39.61 28.91 28.18
C LEU A 5 39.42 27.45 27.71
N ALA A 6 39.97 26.49 28.39
CA ALA A 6 39.78 25.05 28.09
C ALA A 6 38.31 24.66 28.19
N SER A 7 37.58 25.08 29.23
CA SER A 7 36.16 24.81 29.41
C SER A 7 35.31 25.43 28.29
N VAL A 8 35.62 26.66 27.88
CA VAL A 8 34.89 27.30 26.78
C VAL A 8 35.11 26.59 25.45
N VAL A 9 36.37 26.20 25.16
CA VAL A 9 36.71 25.45 23.94
C VAL A 9 35.98 24.09 23.91
N ILE A 10 35.97 23.36 25.03
CA ILE A 10 35.26 22.07 25.14
C ILE A 10 33.76 22.31 24.92
N PHE A 11 33.17 23.33 25.54
CA PHE A 11 31.74 23.64 25.34
C PHE A 11 31.39 23.95 23.90
N LEU A 12 32.21 24.78 23.23
CA LEU A 12 31.99 25.14 21.81
C LEU A 12 32.17 23.91 20.90
N ALA A 13 33.14 23.03 21.20
CA ALA A 13 33.33 21.77 20.47
C ALA A 13 32.13 20.84 20.61
N LEU A 14 31.60 20.69 21.83
CA LEU A 14 30.40 19.89 22.07
C LEU A 14 29.18 20.47 21.35
N LEU A 15 29.00 21.79 21.40
CA LEU A 15 27.93 22.48 20.71
C LEU A 15 28.01 22.27 19.19
N ALA A 16 29.18 22.37 18.60
CA ALA A 16 29.42 22.12 17.18
C ALA A 16 29.12 20.66 16.80
N LEU A 17 29.50 19.71 17.65
CA LEU A 17 29.26 18.28 17.44
C LEU A 17 27.76 17.95 17.49
N VAL A 18 27.04 18.48 18.48
CA VAL A 18 25.58 18.31 18.61
C VAL A 18 24.85 18.95 17.43
N SER A 19 25.25 20.15 17.03
CA SER A 19 24.66 20.84 15.87
C SER A 19 24.90 20.08 14.57
N GLY A 20 26.12 19.59 14.36
CA GLY A 20 26.45 18.77 13.20
C GLY A 20 25.64 17.47 13.15
N TRP A 21 25.51 16.79 14.29
CA TRP A 21 24.67 15.60 14.39
C TRP A 21 23.18 15.91 14.07
N MET A 22 22.65 17.02 14.59
CA MET A 22 21.25 17.44 14.37
C MET A 22 20.98 17.69 12.88
N ILE A 23 21.90 18.35 12.18
CA ILE A 23 21.80 18.58 10.72
C ILE A 23 21.78 17.25 9.96
N VAL A 24 22.64 16.29 10.32
CA VAL A 24 22.67 14.97 9.68
C VAL A 24 21.37 14.20 9.94
N ALA A 25 20.87 14.21 11.18
CA ALA A 25 19.61 13.58 11.57
C ALA A 25 18.42 14.17 10.80
N TYR A 26 18.33 15.51 10.74
CA TYR A 26 17.30 16.22 9.98
C TYR A 26 17.33 15.83 8.49
N ASN A 27 18.49 15.92 7.87
CA ASN A 27 18.65 15.58 6.46
C ASN A 27 18.29 14.11 6.17
N ARG A 28 18.53 13.21 7.11
CA ARG A 28 18.15 11.79 7.01
C ARG A 28 16.64 11.62 7.09
N LEU A 29 15.96 12.32 8.00
CA LEU A 29 14.50 12.33 8.13
C LEU A 29 13.83 12.86 6.86
N VAL A 30 14.30 13.99 6.32
CA VAL A 30 13.80 14.55 5.06
C VAL A 30 13.94 13.56 3.90
N ARG A 31 15.08 12.89 3.78
CA ARG A 31 15.30 11.88 2.73
C ARG A 31 14.35 10.70 2.86
N LEU A 32 14.08 10.25 4.07
CA LEU A 32 13.15 9.13 4.28
C LEU A 32 11.71 9.54 4.02
N ARG A 33 11.30 10.74 4.45
CA ARG A 33 9.98 11.29 4.10
C ARG A 33 9.78 11.33 2.59
N ASN A 34 10.75 11.87 1.86
CA ASN A 34 10.68 11.94 0.41
C ASN A 34 10.64 10.56 -0.26
N ARG A 35 11.27 9.53 0.34
CA ARG A 35 11.15 8.14 -0.14
C ARG A 35 9.75 7.58 0.06
N VAL A 36 9.12 7.88 1.19
CA VAL A 36 7.71 7.48 1.43
C VAL A 36 6.81 8.14 0.39
N ASP A 37 6.97 9.44 0.16
CA ASP A 37 6.17 10.20 -0.80
C ASP A 37 6.37 9.68 -2.25
N ALA A 38 7.61 9.34 -2.63
CA ALA A 38 7.92 8.74 -3.93
C ALA A 38 7.33 7.33 -4.08
N ALA A 39 7.40 6.51 -3.03
CA ALA A 39 6.83 5.16 -3.05
C ALA A 39 5.30 5.21 -3.10
N TRP A 40 4.66 6.19 -2.47
CA TRP A 40 3.22 6.43 -2.59
C TRP A 40 2.84 6.81 -4.02
N ALA A 41 3.59 7.71 -4.64
CA ALA A 41 3.33 8.11 -6.02
C ALA A 41 3.39 6.93 -7.00
N GLU A 42 4.27 5.94 -6.77
CA GLU A 42 4.30 4.71 -7.59
C GLU A 42 3.02 3.87 -7.38
N VAL A 43 2.53 3.73 -6.13
CA VAL A 43 1.24 3.08 -5.85
C VAL A 43 0.12 3.79 -6.61
N ASP A 44 0.04 5.12 -6.53
CA ASP A 44 -1.00 5.93 -7.16
C ASP A 44 -1.00 5.78 -8.69
N VAL A 45 0.18 5.70 -9.32
CA VAL A 45 0.32 5.44 -10.76
C VAL A 45 -0.28 4.08 -11.14
N GLN A 46 -0.03 3.02 -10.37
CA GLN A 46 -0.58 1.70 -10.67
C GLN A 46 -2.09 1.64 -10.43
N LEU A 47 -2.58 2.30 -9.38
CA LEU A 47 -4.01 2.44 -9.11
C LEU A 47 -4.73 3.17 -10.24
N SER A 48 -4.17 4.28 -10.71
CA SER A 48 -4.73 5.02 -11.86
C SER A 48 -4.84 4.15 -13.11
N LYS A 49 -3.78 3.40 -13.46
CA LYS A 49 -3.82 2.45 -14.58
C LYS A 49 -4.90 1.40 -14.41
N ARG A 50 -5.08 0.86 -13.20
CA ARG A 50 -6.13 -0.10 -12.89
C ARG A 50 -7.52 0.50 -13.10
N HIS A 51 -7.76 1.69 -12.55
CA HIS A 51 -9.03 2.40 -12.68
C HIS A 51 -9.38 2.72 -14.13
N ASP A 52 -8.38 3.00 -14.98
CA ASP A 52 -8.58 3.32 -16.40
C ASP A 52 -8.96 2.10 -17.25
N LEU A 53 -8.58 0.88 -16.82
CA LEU A 53 -8.97 -0.34 -17.52
C LEU A 53 -10.40 -0.80 -17.20
N VAL A 54 -10.92 -0.48 -16.02
CA VAL A 54 -12.25 -0.95 -15.56
C VAL A 54 -13.39 -0.55 -16.51
N PRO A 55 -13.50 0.69 -17.03
CA PRO A 55 -14.56 1.04 -17.97
C PRO A 55 -14.53 0.23 -19.27
N ASN A 56 -13.33 -0.09 -19.77
CA ASN A 56 -13.16 -0.88 -20.97
C ASN A 56 -13.61 -2.33 -20.73
N LEU A 57 -13.24 -2.91 -19.57
CA LEU A 57 -13.69 -4.24 -19.16
C LEU A 57 -15.22 -4.29 -19.05
N VAL A 58 -15.83 -3.31 -18.37
CA VAL A 58 -17.29 -3.20 -18.23
C VAL A 58 -17.99 -3.08 -19.60
N ALA A 59 -17.42 -2.32 -20.54
CA ALA A 59 -17.96 -2.19 -21.88
C ALA A 59 -17.93 -3.50 -22.67
N VAL A 60 -16.83 -4.26 -22.61
CA VAL A 60 -16.71 -5.57 -23.26
C VAL A 60 -17.70 -6.56 -22.66
N VAL A 61 -17.72 -6.71 -21.32
CA VAL A 61 -18.63 -7.64 -20.62
C VAL A 61 -20.10 -7.31 -20.89
N ARG A 62 -20.47 -6.02 -20.93
CA ARG A 62 -21.84 -5.57 -21.23
C ARG A 62 -22.30 -6.02 -22.62
N GLY A 63 -21.41 -6.18 -23.59
CA GLY A 63 -21.72 -6.65 -24.93
C GLY A 63 -22.24 -8.10 -24.97
N TYR A 64 -21.77 -8.94 -24.05
CA TYR A 64 -22.10 -10.37 -23.97
C TYR A 64 -23.07 -10.69 -22.84
N ALA A 65 -22.98 -10.01 -21.71
CA ALA A 65 -23.72 -10.25 -20.49
C ALA A 65 -24.58 -9.05 -20.07
N ALA A 66 -25.38 -8.51 -20.99
CA ALA A 66 -26.21 -7.32 -20.76
C ALA A 66 -27.26 -7.49 -19.64
N HIS A 67 -27.59 -8.71 -19.26
CA HIS A 67 -28.53 -9.02 -18.17
C HIS A 67 -27.90 -8.94 -16.79
N GLU A 68 -26.56 -8.96 -16.68
CA GLU A 68 -25.79 -8.93 -15.43
C GLU A 68 -25.56 -7.50 -14.91
N ARG A 69 -26.62 -6.69 -14.92
CA ARG A 69 -26.57 -5.27 -14.58
C ARG A 69 -26.03 -5.04 -13.18
N GLN A 70 -26.45 -5.84 -12.20
CA GLN A 70 -26.06 -5.68 -10.82
C GLN A 70 -24.53 -5.81 -10.64
N THR A 71 -23.91 -6.85 -11.21
CA THR A 71 -22.46 -7.07 -11.11
C THR A 71 -21.67 -5.94 -11.80
N LEU A 72 -22.16 -5.45 -12.97
CA LEU A 72 -21.55 -4.34 -13.68
C LEU A 72 -21.64 -3.04 -12.88
N ASP A 73 -22.79 -2.76 -12.26
CA ASP A 73 -23.02 -1.56 -11.45
C ASP A 73 -22.16 -1.60 -10.18
N GLU A 74 -22.03 -2.76 -9.53
CA GLU A 74 -21.12 -2.95 -8.37
C GLU A 74 -19.66 -2.62 -8.72
N VAL A 75 -19.16 -3.03 -9.90
CA VAL A 75 -17.81 -2.70 -10.35
C VAL A 75 -17.64 -1.20 -10.58
N VAL A 76 -18.62 -0.55 -11.20
CA VAL A 76 -18.60 0.90 -11.44
C VAL A 76 -18.62 1.68 -10.14
N GLU A 77 -19.46 1.27 -9.18
CA GLU A 77 -19.56 1.89 -7.85
C GLU A 77 -18.25 1.73 -7.07
N ALA A 78 -17.72 0.49 -7.00
CA ALA A 78 -16.45 0.21 -6.32
C ALA A 78 -15.28 1.01 -6.92
N ARG A 79 -15.22 1.15 -8.26
CA ARG A 79 -14.26 2.03 -8.92
C ARG A 79 -14.44 3.49 -8.50
N GLY A 80 -15.68 3.96 -8.43
CA GLY A 80 -16.00 5.32 -7.98
C GLY A 80 -15.50 5.58 -6.56
N ALA A 81 -15.71 4.63 -5.65
CA ALA A 81 -15.24 4.70 -4.28
C ALA A 81 -13.69 4.71 -4.22
N ALA A 82 -13.02 3.87 -5.03
CA ALA A 82 -11.57 3.81 -5.11
C ALA A 82 -10.94 5.13 -5.60
N ILE A 83 -11.54 5.79 -6.57
CA ILE A 83 -11.08 7.11 -7.05
C ILE A 83 -11.32 8.22 -6.02
N ALA A 84 -12.37 8.11 -5.20
CA ALA A 84 -12.72 9.11 -4.20
C ALA A 84 -11.94 8.95 -2.89
N ALA A 85 -11.32 7.80 -2.64
CA ALA A 85 -10.61 7.47 -1.42
C ALA A 85 -9.47 8.47 -1.11
N ARG A 86 -9.22 8.71 0.17
CA ARG A 86 -8.21 9.66 0.65
C ARG A 86 -7.31 9.00 1.68
N GLY A 87 -6.02 9.01 1.40
CA GLY A 87 -5.02 8.42 2.28
C GLY A 87 -4.90 6.89 2.16
N PRO A 88 -3.86 6.31 2.78
CA PRO A 88 -3.50 4.91 2.56
C PRO A 88 -4.55 3.90 3.05
N GLN A 89 -5.22 4.18 4.18
CA GLN A 89 -6.20 3.25 4.77
C GLN A 89 -7.50 3.21 3.97
N ASP A 90 -8.07 4.39 3.65
CA ASP A 90 -9.29 4.47 2.84
C ASP A 90 -9.05 3.88 1.45
N GLN A 91 -7.86 4.15 0.86
CA GLN A 91 -7.48 3.59 -0.43
C GLN A 91 -7.41 2.07 -0.38
N ALA A 92 -6.77 1.49 0.65
CA ALA A 92 -6.69 0.05 0.80
C ALA A 92 -8.09 -0.59 0.88
N HIS A 93 -9.00 -0.01 1.68
CA HIS A 93 -10.37 -0.51 1.81
C HIS A 93 -11.14 -0.45 0.48
N ALA A 94 -11.10 0.69 -0.20
CA ALA A 94 -11.80 0.88 -1.48
C ALA A 94 -11.25 -0.03 -2.59
N GLU A 95 -9.93 -0.23 -2.63
CA GLU A 95 -9.29 -1.15 -3.58
C GLU A 95 -9.69 -2.62 -3.33
N ASN A 96 -9.85 -3.02 -2.08
CA ASN A 96 -10.32 -4.35 -1.74
C ASN A 96 -11.78 -4.56 -2.20
N MET A 97 -12.63 -3.54 -2.06
CA MET A 97 -13.99 -3.58 -2.61
C MET A 97 -13.97 -3.76 -4.14
N LEU A 98 -13.10 -3.00 -4.84
CA LEU A 98 -12.95 -3.11 -6.29
C LEU A 98 -12.41 -4.50 -6.69
N THR A 99 -11.44 -5.04 -5.96
CA THR A 99 -10.91 -6.40 -6.18
C THR A 99 -12.03 -7.44 -6.04
N GLY A 100 -12.85 -7.34 -5.00
CA GLY A 100 -13.99 -8.23 -4.80
C GLY A 100 -15.05 -8.12 -5.91
N ALA A 101 -15.36 -6.91 -6.35
CA ALA A 101 -16.31 -6.68 -7.45
C ALA A 101 -15.78 -7.24 -8.79
N LEU A 102 -14.50 -7.01 -9.11
CA LEU A 102 -13.85 -7.58 -10.29
C LEU A 102 -13.79 -9.10 -10.24
N GLY A 103 -13.51 -9.69 -9.05
CA GLY A 103 -13.53 -11.13 -8.86
C GLY A 103 -14.91 -11.75 -9.17
N ARG A 104 -16.00 -11.11 -8.72
CA ARG A 104 -17.38 -11.54 -9.06
C ARG A 104 -17.65 -11.40 -10.55
N LEU A 105 -17.19 -10.30 -11.19
CA LEU A 105 -17.36 -10.11 -12.62
C LEU A 105 -16.66 -11.21 -13.44
N PHE A 106 -15.43 -11.57 -13.07
CA PHE A 106 -14.69 -12.65 -13.73
C PHE A 106 -15.35 -14.02 -13.50
N ALA A 107 -15.84 -14.29 -12.28
CA ALA A 107 -16.59 -15.53 -12.00
C ALA A 107 -17.87 -15.62 -12.84
N GLN A 108 -18.57 -14.50 -13.04
CA GLN A 108 -19.75 -14.43 -13.90
C GLN A 108 -19.40 -14.66 -15.38
N ALA A 109 -18.27 -14.12 -15.84
CA ALA A 109 -17.79 -14.29 -17.22
C ALA A 109 -17.58 -15.78 -17.59
N GLU A 110 -17.31 -16.65 -16.61
CA GLU A 110 -17.19 -18.09 -16.82
C GLU A 110 -18.47 -18.73 -17.41
N ALA A 111 -19.65 -18.14 -17.15
CA ALA A 111 -20.91 -18.60 -17.69
C ALA A 111 -21.12 -18.21 -19.18
N TYR A 112 -20.25 -17.38 -19.75
CA TYR A 112 -20.36 -16.85 -21.12
C TYR A 112 -19.13 -17.25 -21.97
N PRO A 113 -19.15 -18.44 -22.63
CA PRO A 113 -17.99 -18.95 -23.38
C PRO A 113 -17.52 -18.03 -24.51
N GLU A 114 -18.47 -17.28 -25.14
CA GLU A 114 -18.14 -16.33 -26.20
C GLU A 114 -17.37 -15.12 -25.67
N LEU A 115 -17.67 -14.65 -24.46
CA LEU A 115 -16.93 -13.60 -23.76
C LEU A 115 -15.50 -14.05 -23.43
N LYS A 116 -15.37 -15.28 -22.93
CA LYS A 116 -14.04 -15.87 -22.62
C LYS A 116 -13.15 -15.99 -23.86
N ALA A 117 -13.74 -16.22 -25.03
CA ALA A 117 -13.02 -16.32 -26.29
C ALA A 117 -12.79 -14.95 -26.96
N ASP A 118 -13.31 -13.85 -26.37
CA ASP A 118 -13.06 -12.51 -26.88
C ASP A 118 -11.65 -12.03 -26.56
N GLN A 119 -10.92 -11.70 -27.60
CA GLN A 119 -9.50 -11.34 -27.51
C GLN A 119 -9.27 -10.07 -26.67
N ASN A 120 -10.22 -9.09 -26.72
CA ASN A 120 -10.12 -7.88 -25.92
C ASN A 120 -10.34 -8.18 -24.43
N PHE A 121 -11.24 -9.15 -24.11
CA PHE A 121 -11.48 -9.56 -22.73
C PHE A 121 -10.23 -10.24 -22.14
N GLU A 122 -9.63 -11.19 -22.86
CA GLU A 122 -8.38 -11.86 -22.45
C GLU A 122 -7.24 -10.84 -22.25
N GLU A 123 -7.08 -9.89 -23.17
CA GLU A 123 -6.04 -8.86 -23.06
C GLU A 123 -6.26 -7.95 -21.84
N LEU A 124 -7.49 -7.51 -21.58
CA LEU A 124 -7.82 -6.69 -20.42
C LEU A 124 -7.59 -7.44 -19.11
N GLN A 125 -7.95 -8.72 -19.04
CA GLN A 125 -7.69 -9.57 -17.90
C GLN A 125 -6.19 -9.70 -17.62
N ALA A 126 -5.39 -10.02 -18.63
CA ALA A 126 -3.93 -10.14 -18.51
C ALA A 126 -3.26 -8.81 -18.08
N ARG A 127 -3.76 -7.67 -18.59
CA ARG A 127 -3.28 -6.35 -18.19
C ARG A 127 -3.62 -6.05 -16.73
N LEU A 128 -4.84 -6.37 -16.27
CA LEU A 128 -5.25 -6.19 -14.88
C LEU A 128 -4.40 -7.06 -13.94
N GLU A 129 -4.14 -8.32 -14.30
CA GLU A 129 -3.26 -9.21 -13.54
C GLU A 129 -1.83 -8.66 -13.43
N THR A 130 -1.30 -8.13 -14.54
CA THR A 130 0.03 -7.48 -14.56
C THR A 130 0.08 -6.27 -13.63
N ILE A 131 -0.96 -5.43 -13.65
CA ILE A 131 -1.07 -4.26 -12.77
C ILE A 131 -1.18 -4.71 -11.32
N GLU A 132 -1.98 -5.72 -11.00
CA GLU A 132 -2.15 -6.25 -9.64
C GLU A 132 -0.81 -6.73 -9.05
N ASN A 133 -0.03 -7.49 -9.84
CA ASN A 133 1.30 -7.94 -9.45
C ASN A 133 2.26 -6.77 -9.20
N THR A 134 2.23 -5.75 -10.07
CA THR A 134 3.05 -4.53 -9.91
C THR A 134 2.61 -3.72 -8.70
N LEU A 135 1.30 -3.60 -8.48
CA LEU A 135 0.71 -2.91 -7.34
C LEU A 135 1.09 -3.59 -6.01
N ALA A 136 1.09 -4.91 -5.96
CA ALA A 136 1.54 -5.66 -4.78
C ALA A 136 3.01 -5.32 -4.42
N MET A 137 3.90 -5.25 -5.42
CA MET A 137 5.29 -4.84 -5.21
C MET A 137 5.40 -3.37 -4.77
N ALA A 138 4.62 -2.47 -5.37
CA ALA A 138 4.60 -1.05 -5.01
C ALA A 138 4.10 -0.84 -3.56
N ARG A 139 3.06 -1.55 -3.14
CA ARG A 139 2.54 -1.55 -1.76
C ARG A 139 3.60 -2.02 -0.76
N GLN A 140 4.33 -3.09 -1.10
CA GLN A 140 5.43 -3.58 -0.25
C GLN A 140 6.54 -2.53 -0.14
N ALA A 141 6.96 -1.91 -1.24
CA ALA A 141 7.99 -0.87 -1.25
C ALA A 141 7.56 0.36 -0.44
N TYR A 142 6.28 0.76 -0.54
CA TYR A 142 5.70 1.82 0.27
C TYR A 142 5.79 1.48 1.77
N ASN A 143 5.30 0.31 2.19
CA ASN A 143 5.31 -0.11 3.59
C ASN A 143 6.74 -0.19 4.17
N LEU A 144 7.71 -0.68 3.40
CA LEU A 144 9.12 -0.69 3.80
C LEU A 144 9.66 0.74 3.98
N SER A 145 9.25 1.67 3.12
CA SER A 145 9.65 3.08 3.21
C SER A 145 9.04 3.75 4.46
N VAL A 146 7.76 3.48 4.74
CA VAL A 146 7.07 3.93 5.97
C VAL A 146 7.75 3.36 7.21
N GLN A 147 8.08 2.06 7.23
CA GLN A 147 8.79 1.43 8.34
C GLN A 147 10.15 2.09 8.58
N GLY A 148 10.92 2.33 7.52
CA GLY A 148 12.22 3.00 7.61
C GLY A 148 12.10 4.42 8.18
N TYR A 149 11.07 5.15 7.79
CA TYR A 149 10.77 6.49 8.31
C TYR A 149 10.31 6.44 9.77
N ALA A 150 9.38 5.55 10.10
CA ALA A 150 8.87 5.36 11.46
C ALA A 150 9.98 4.99 12.45
N ASN A 151 10.92 4.13 12.05
CA ASN A 151 12.06 3.77 12.90
C ASN A 151 12.89 5.00 13.29
N LEU A 152 13.09 5.98 12.40
CA LEU A 152 13.85 7.18 12.74
C LEU A 152 13.05 8.20 13.55
N THR A 153 11.76 8.33 13.28
CA THR A 153 10.90 9.28 14.01
C THR A 153 10.60 8.84 15.44
N GLN A 154 10.72 7.53 15.73
CA GLN A 154 10.38 6.93 17.01
C GLN A 154 11.59 6.54 17.87
N THR A 155 12.80 6.44 17.29
CA THR A 155 14.02 6.04 18.03
C THR A 155 14.75 7.24 18.61
N ILE A 156 15.31 7.04 19.83
CA ILE A 156 16.19 8.02 20.49
C ILE A 156 17.59 7.93 19.84
N PRO A 157 18.27 9.06 19.59
CA PRO A 157 17.86 10.43 19.90
C PRO A 157 17.15 11.17 18.75
N THR A 158 16.93 10.55 17.60
CA THR A 158 16.36 11.18 16.39
C THR A 158 14.90 11.62 16.56
N ASN A 159 14.15 11.00 17.48
CA ASN A 159 12.78 11.38 17.80
C ASN A 159 12.66 12.83 18.33
N PHE A 160 13.69 13.37 18.99
CA PHE A 160 13.71 14.78 19.43
C PHE A 160 13.74 15.72 18.22
N VAL A 161 14.56 15.40 17.21
CA VAL A 161 14.61 16.17 15.96
C VAL A 161 13.27 16.06 15.22
N ALA A 162 12.71 14.85 15.16
CA ALA A 162 11.44 14.60 14.50
C ALA A 162 10.30 15.40 15.15
N TRP A 163 10.23 15.43 16.47
CA TRP A 163 9.21 16.17 17.22
C TRP A 163 9.35 17.69 17.04
N PHE A 164 10.59 18.19 17.12
CA PHE A 164 10.85 19.63 17.05
C PHE A 164 10.53 20.21 15.66
N ASP A 165 10.85 19.46 14.60
CA ASP A 165 10.68 19.87 13.21
C ASP A 165 9.34 19.40 12.59
N GLY A 166 8.42 18.83 13.37
CA GLY A 166 7.08 18.46 12.93
C GLY A 166 7.04 17.32 11.90
N PHE A 167 7.89 16.32 12.04
CA PHE A 167 7.83 15.11 11.22
C PHE A 167 6.71 14.20 11.73
N GLU A 168 5.57 14.23 11.06
CA GLU A 168 4.40 13.43 11.40
C GLU A 168 4.58 11.96 11.01
N PRO A 169 4.00 11.01 11.79
CA PRO A 169 3.93 9.61 11.41
C PRO A 169 3.21 9.43 10.07
N ARG A 170 3.62 8.39 9.33
CA ARG A 170 2.96 7.97 8.08
C ARG A 170 2.20 6.67 8.30
N GLU A 171 1.05 6.54 7.66
CA GLU A 171 0.21 5.35 7.75
C GLU A 171 0.71 4.26 6.83
N PHE A 172 0.56 3.01 7.27
CA PHE A 172 0.82 1.84 6.43
C PHE A 172 -0.39 1.56 5.52
N LEU A 173 -0.13 1.04 4.34
CA LEU A 173 -1.12 0.35 3.54
C LEU A 173 -1.38 -1.01 4.17
N SER A 174 -2.44 -1.14 4.96
CA SER A 174 -2.81 -2.40 5.60
C SER A 174 -3.40 -3.35 4.56
N ALA A 175 -2.93 -4.61 4.55
CA ALA A 175 -3.76 -5.71 4.05
C ALA A 175 -4.90 -5.92 5.05
N GLU A 176 -6.12 -6.20 4.57
CA GLU A 176 -7.28 -6.43 5.43
C GLU A 176 -7.05 -7.53 6.46
N GLU A 177 -7.79 -7.44 7.60
CA GLU A 177 -7.81 -8.46 8.64
C GLU A 177 -8.24 -9.85 8.12
N GLY A 178 -8.92 -9.93 6.96
CA GLY A 178 -9.32 -11.19 6.32
C GLY A 178 -8.15 -12.08 5.89
N ASP A 179 -7.04 -11.49 5.45
CA ASP A 179 -5.82 -12.24 5.08
C ASP A 179 -5.03 -12.74 6.31
N ARG A 180 -5.39 -12.29 7.51
CA ARG A 180 -4.81 -12.74 8.79
C ARG A 180 -5.56 -13.90 9.43
N ALA A 181 -6.67 -14.36 8.84
CA ALA A 181 -7.35 -15.56 9.29
C ALA A 181 -6.41 -16.75 9.12
N VAL A 182 -5.78 -17.15 10.21
CA VAL A 182 -4.96 -18.36 10.28
C VAL A 182 -5.87 -19.53 9.81
N PRO A 183 -5.48 -20.32 8.78
CA PRO A 183 -6.25 -21.48 8.37
C PRO A 183 -6.46 -22.38 9.59
N HIS A 184 -7.70 -22.62 9.97
CA HIS A 184 -8.02 -23.54 11.04
C HIS A 184 -7.74 -24.94 10.50
N VAL A 185 -6.55 -25.47 10.79
CA VAL A 185 -6.21 -26.86 10.46
C VAL A 185 -6.89 -27.72 11.49
N GLU A 186 -8.03 -28.33 11.15
CA GLU A 186 -8.61 -29.41 11.91
C GLU A 186 -7.69 -30.63 11.81
N LEU A 187 -6.94 -30.89 12.85
CA LEU A 187 -6.19 -32.14 12.96
C LEU A 187 -7.18 -33.27 13.18
N PRO A 188 -7.12 -34.36 12.38
CA PRO A 188 -7.97 -35.54 12.62
C PRO A 188 -7.65 -36.07 14.03
N PRO A 189 -8.67 -36.57 14.77
CA PRO A 189 -8.47 -37.11 16.10
C PRO A 189 -7.44 -38.23 16.06
N ALA A 190 -6.48 -38.19 16.98
CA ALA A 190 -5.48 -39.22 17.12
C ALA A 190 -6.12 -40.59 17.26
N ALA A 191 -5.74 -41.53 16.41
CA ALA A 191 -6.23 -42.91 16.50
C ALA A 191 -5.91 -43.46 17.89
N ALA A 192 -6.96 -43.94 18.58
CA ALA A 192 -6.80 -44.60 19.88
C ALA A 192 -5.90 -45.83 19.76
N PRO A 193 -4.96 -46.06 20.71
CA PRO A 193 -4.13 -47.28 20.68
C PRO A 193 -5.02 -48.51 20.80
N SER A 194 -4.89 -49.41 19.83
CA SER A 194 -5.51 -50.73 19.85
C SER A 194 -4.92 -51.55 20.99
N SER A 195 -5.73 -51.90 21.96
CA SER A 195 -5.45 -52.85 23.04
C SER A 195 -5.37 -54.31 22.52
#